data_2321278b82908e1a0d0ddbb17a9915b2
#
_entry.id   2321278b82908e1a0d0ddbb17a9915b2
#
_cell.length_a   1.000
_cell.length_b   1.000
_cell.length_c   1.000
_cell.angle_alpha   90.00
_cell.angle_beta   90.00
_cell.angle_gamma   90.00
#
_symmetry.space_group_name_H-M   'P 1'
#
loop_
_entity.id
_entity.type
_entity.pdbx_description
1 polymer ?
#
loop_
_entity_poly.entity_id
_entity_poly.type
_entity_poly.pdbx_seq_one_letter_code
_entity_poly.pdbx_strand_id
1 'polypeptide(L)'
;MAKVRIICISDTHGQQSGLRVPDGDILIHAGDFMTYGNAPREIIDFNTWLGRQPHAHKIVIAGNHDRLFESHPIPARALVTNATYLEDSGVEVEGLKFWGSPVQPPFNNWAFNVQRGAPIRRHWDKIPMGTDVLVTHGPPFGILDQSRPMTDHLGCEELAEVVEKVAPRLHLFGHIHGGHGRVRGSNGCEFVNGSVLNEHYMLVYEPQIVDLEI
;
A
#
# COMPACT_ATOMS: atom_id res chain seq x y z
N MET A 1 -2.38 14.79 23.61
CA MET A 1 -2.05 13.45 23.11
C MET A 1 -0.95 13.64 22.07
N ALA A 2 0.06 12.78 22.07
CA ALA A 2 1.09 12.82 21.03
C ALA A 2 0.47 12.40 19.69
N LYS A 3 1.04 12.86 18.58
CA LYS A 3 0.57 12.52 17.24
C LYS A 3 1.72 11.94 16.45
N VAL A 4 1.43 10.92 15.68
CA VAL A 4 2.34 10.32 14.69
C VAL A 4 1.89 10.76 13.31
N ARG A 5 2.79 11.41 12.57
CA ARG A 5 2.55 11.83 11.19
C ARG A 5 2.99 10.75 10.22
N ILE A 6 2.04 10.25 9.45
CA ILE A 6 2.21 9.20 8.45
C ILE A 6 2.11 9.81 7.06
N ILE A 7 3.14 9.59 6.25
CA ILE A 7 3.16 9.95 4.83
C ILE A 7 2.80 8.71 4.02
N CYS A 8 1.73 8.82 3.25
CA CYS A 8 1.11 7.74 2.50
C CYS A 8 1.33 7.92 1.01
N ILE A 9 2.00 6.96 0.37
CA ILE A 9 2.24 6.91 -1.08
C ILE A 9 2.05 5.49 -1.61
N SER A 10 1.83 5.37 -2.92
CA SER A 10 1.77 4.12 -3.67
C SER A 10 2.05 4.37 -5.16
N ASP A 11 2.29 3.30 -5.92
CA ASP A 11 2.29 3.30 -7.39
C ASP A 11 3.27 4.33 -7.99
N THR A 12 4.53 4.28 -7.54
CA THR A 12 5.57 5.18 -8.06
C THR A 12 6.18 4.71 -9.37
N HIS A 13 6.10 3.41 -9.71
CA HIS A 13 6.56 2.81 -10.97
C HIS A 13 7.91 3.35 -11.44
N GLY A 14 8.91 3.39 -10.54
CA GLY A 14 10.26 3.88 -10.83
C GLY A 14 10.40 5.41 -10.86
N GLN A 15 9.32 6.19 -10.68
CA GLN A 15 9.34 7.66 -10.75
C GLN A 15 9.52 8.35 -9.39
N GLN A 16 9.79 7.59 -8.31
CA GLN A 16 9.92 8.11 -6.95
C GLN A 16 10.94 9.25 -6.79
N SER A 17 11.94 9.33 -7.67
CA SER A 17 12.94 10.42 -7.63
C SER A 17 12.37 11.79 -7.97
N GLY A 18 11.25 11.84 -8.70
CA GLY A 18 10.52 13.07 -9.02
C GLY A 18 9.53 13.49 -7.93
N LEU A 19 9.27 12.64 -6.94
CA LEU A 19 8.29 12.89 -5.90
C LEU A 19 8.87 13.75 -4.78
N ARG A 20 8.18 14.82 -4.41
CA ARG A 20 8.49 15.59 -3.21
C ARG A 20 7.74 14.97 -2.02
N VAL A 21 8.48 14.26 -1.17
CA VAL A 21 7.91 13.65 0.03
C VAL A 21 7.92 14.65 1.18
N PRO A 22 6.77 14.96 1.80
CA PRO A 22 6.70 15.82 2.98
C PRO A 22 7.41 15.20 4.20
N ASP A 23 7.79 16.03 5.18
CA ASP A 23 8.32 15.55 6.44
C ASP A 23 7.25 14.83 7.26
N GLY A 24 7.65 13.78 7.98
CA GLY A 24 6.79 12.96 8.82
C GLY A 24 7.58 11.97 9.66
N ASP A 25 6.90 11.25 10.53
CA ASP A 25 7.52 10.25 11.40
C ASP A 25 7.67 8.92 10.65
N ILE A 26 6.63 8.55 9.90
CA ILE A 26 6.55 7.28 9.18
C ILE A 26 6.23 7.53 7.71
N LEU A 27 6.99 6.90 6.82
CA LEU A 27 6.68 6.84 5.39
C LEU A 27 6.17 5.43 5.05
N ILE A 28 5.00 5.35 4.41
CA ILE A 28 4.44 4.07 3.93
C ILE A 28 4.33 4.09 2.41
N HIS A 29 4.78 3.01 1.77
CA HIS A 29 4.59 2.77 0.35
C HIS A 29 3.74 1.50 0.14
N ALA A 30 2.57 1.65 -0.48
CA ALA A 30 1.59 0.58 -0.63
C ALA A 30 1.73 -0.24 -1.93
N GLY A 31 2.96 -0.40 -2.43
CA GLY A 31 3.27 -1.28 -3.56
C GLY A 31 3.39 -0.57 -4.91
N ASP A 32 3.76 -1.34 -5.92
CA ASP A 32 4.04 -0.88 -7.29
C ASP A 32 5.12 0.20 -7.36
N PHE A 33 6.26 -0.07 -6.71
CA PHE A 33 7.45 0.76 -6.85
C PHE A 33 8.31 0.38 -8.07
N MET A 34 8.15 -0.84 -8.62
CA MET A 34 8.80 -1.27 -9.86
C MET A 34 7.92 -0.99 -11.08
N THR A 35 8.53 -0.90 -12.27
CA THR A 35 7.81 -0.68 -13.53
C THR A 35 7.33 -1.99 -14.14
N TYR A 36 8.25 -2.91 -14.42
CA TYR A 36 7.94 -4.23 -14.99
C TYR A 36 8.19 -5.39 -14.02
N GLY A 37 8.85 -5.12 -12.91
CA GLY A 37 9.04 -6.06 -11.82
C GLY A 37 10.04 -7.18 -12.06
N ASN A 38 10.86 -7.10 -13.11
CA ASN A 38 11.77 -8.19 -13.51
C ASN A 38 13.25 -7.87 -13.27
N ALA A 39 13.58 -6.63 -12.92
CA ALA A 39 14.96 -6.18 -12.78
C ALA A 39 15.31 -5.88 -11.31
N PRO A 40 16.24 -6.61 -10.68
CA PRO A 40 16.68 -6.32 -9.32
C PRO A 40 17.19 -4.88 -9.13
N ARG A 41 17.64 -4.25 -10.22
CA ARG A 41 18.09 -2.86 -10.23
C ARG A 41 16.99 -1.89 -9.78
N GLU A 42 15.73 -2.13 -10.18
CA GLU A 42 14.60 -1.29 -9.76
C GLU A 42 14.42 -1.31 -8.22
N ILE A 43 14.60 -2.49 -7.59
CA ILE A 43 14.54 -2.62 -6.13
C ILE A 43 15.70 -1.86 -5.47
N ILE A 44 16.92 -1.97 -6.02
CA ILE A 44 18.11 -1.28 -5.49
C ILE A 44 17.94 0.24 -5.59
N ASP A 45 17.45 0.74 -6.72
CA ASP A 45 17.22 2.18 -6.94
C ASP A 45 16.12 2.72 -5.99
N PHE A 46 15.03 1.96 -5.81
CA PHE A 46 13.99 2.28 -4.84
C PHE A 46 14.52 2.27 -3.40
N ASN A 47 15.25 1.23 -3.00
CA ASN A 47 15.85 1.15 -1.67
C ASN A 47 16.85 2.29 -1.41
N THR A 48 17.61 2.68 -2.44
CA THR A 48 18.52 3.84 -2.34
C THR A 48 17.75 5.14 -2.13
N TRP A 49 16.62 5.31 -2.82
CA TRP A 49 15.74 6.45 -2.63
C TRP A 49 15.14 6.46 -1.23
N LEU A 50 14.66 5.31 -0.72
CA LEU A 50 14.17 5.17 0.66
C LEU A 50 15.22 5.59 1.70
N GLY A 51 16.49 5.23 1.49
CA GLY A 51 17.58 5.60 2.38
C GLY A 51 17.85 7.10 2.46
N ARG A 52 17.39 7.88 1.48
CA ARG A 52 17.50 9.36 1.46
C ARG A 52 16.32 10.06 2.13
N GLN A 53 15.22 9.33 2.42
CA GLN A 53 14.07 9.92 3.08
C GLN A 53 14.33 10.10 4.58
N PRO A 54 13.98 11.27 5.17
CA PRO A 54 14.34 11.60 6.56
C PRO A 54 13.51 10.86 7.61
N HIS A 55 12.41 10.20 7.20
CA HIS A 55 11.47 9.53 8.09
C HIS A 55 12.18 8.48 8.96
N ALA A 56 11.90 8.48 10.27
CA ALA A 56 12.49 7.52 11.21
C ALA A 56 12.12 6.07 10.85
N HIS A 57 10.87 5.86 10.43
CA HIS A 57 10.37 4.56 10.06
C HIS A 57 9.85 4.57 8.62
N LYS A 58 10.10 3.48 7.91
CA LYS A 58 9.62 3.28 6.54
C LYS A 58 9.02 1.89 6.44
N ILE A 59 7.79 1.79 5.94
CA ILE A 59 7.06 0.54 5.79
C ILE A 59 6.70 0.39 4.31
N VAL A 60 6.94 -0.80 3.76
CA VAL A 60 6.72 -1.08 2.34
C VAL A 60 6.02 -2.43 2.18
N ILE A 61 5.05 -2.50 1.30
CA ILE A 61 4.55 -3.75 0.73
C ILE A 61 4.88 -3.80 -0.76
N ALA A 62 4.81 -4.97 -1.37
CA ALA A 62 4.82 -5.11 -2.82
C ALA A 62 3.44 -4.81 -3.42
N GLY A 63 3.40 -4.54 -4.74
CA GLY A 63 2.21 -4.53 -5.55
C GLY A 63 2.33 -5.51 -6.73
N ASN A 64 1.38 -5.46 -7.64
CA ASN A 64 1.35 -6.41 -8.77
C ASN A 64 2.50 -6.22 -9.76
N HIS A 65 3.03 -5.01 -9.89
CA HIS A 65 4.22 -4.76 -10.71
C HIS A 65 5.52 -5.23 -10.03
N ASP A 66 5.53 -5.52 -8.74
CA ASP A 66 6.74 -5.91 -7.99
C ASP A 66 7.00 -7.44 -8.08
N ARG A 67 7.00 -7.98 -9.31
CA ARG A 67 6.97 -9.41 -9.64
C ARG A 67 8.08 -10.24 -9.00
N LEU A 68 9.25 -9.65 -8.76
CA LEU A 68 10.37 -10.36 -8.11
C LEU A 68 10.05 -10.74 -6.66
N PHE A 69 9.15 -10.01 -5.98
CA PHE A 69 8.76 -10.33 -4.61
C PHE A 69 7.90 -11.59 -4.52
N GLU A 70 7.17 -11.93 -5.58
CA GLU A 70 6.44 -13.20 -5.68
C GLU A 70 7.33 -14.32 -6.23
N SER A 71 8.03 -14.08 -7.35
CA SER A 71 8.79 -15.12 -8.05
C SER A 71 10.12 -15.48 -7.38
N HIS A 72 10.78 -14.53 -6.71
CA HIS A 72 12.07 -14.69 -6.04
C HIS A 72 12.06 -13.95 -4.68
N PRO A 73 11.19 -14.36 -3.73
CA PRO A 73 10.90 -13.56 -2.53
C PRO A 73 12.12 -13.33 -1.64
N ILE A 74 12.96 -14.35 -1.44
CA ILE A 74 14.12 -14.24 -0.53
C ILE A 74 15.13 -13.20 -1.05
N PRO A 75 15.67 -13.28 -2.27
CA PRO A 75 16.60 -12.28 -2.77
C PRO A 75 15.97 -10.90 -2.96
N ALA A 76 14.70 -10.80 -3.38
CA ALA A 76 14.03 -9.52 -3.54
C ALA A 76 13.90 -8.76 -2.21
N ARG A 77 13.42 -9.43 -1.18
CA ARG A 77 13.28 -8.84 0.18
C ARG A 77 14.64 -8.44 0.78
N ALA A 78 15.68 -9.22 0.53
CA ALA A 78 17.03 -8.90 1.02
C ALA A 78 17.61 -7.59 0.43
N LEU A 79 17.10 -7.11 -0.69
CA LEU A 79 17.49 -5.83 -1.27
C LEU A 79 16.79 -4.62 -0.63
N VAL A 80 15.71 -4.82 0.14
CA VAL A 80 15.01 -3.75 0.85
C VAL A 80 15.58 -3.64 2.27
N THR A 81 16.62 -2.83 2.43
CA THR A 81 17.36 -2.67 3.70
C THR A 81 17.01 -1.36 4.43
N ASN A 82 16.37 -0.41 3.76
CA ASN A 82 16.02 0.91 4.29
C ASN A 82 14.55 1.05 4.69
N ALA A 83 13.81 -0.08 4.74
CA ALA A 83 12.42 -0.12 5.18
C ALA A 83 12.07 -1.48 5.79
N THR A 84 11.01 -1.54 6.57
CA THR A 84 10.37 -2.79 6.99
C THR A 84 9.43 -3.23 5.86
N TYR A 85 9.73 -4.37 5.24
CA TYR A 85 8.87 -4.99 4.23
C TYR A 85 7.84 -5.89 4.91
N LEU A 86 6.56 -5.72 4.55
CA LEU A 86 5.47 -6.53 5.06
C LEU A 86 4.81 -7.35 3.93
N GLU A 87 4.49 -8.60 4.23
CA GLU A 87 3.72 -9.50 3.37
C GLU A 87 2.96 -10.49 4.25
N ASP A 88 1.65 -10.35 4.33
CA ASP A 88 0.77 -11.04 5.27
C ASP A 88 1.37 -11.07 6.69
N SER A 89 1.90 -9.95 7.11
CA SER A 89 2.64 -9.80 8.37
C SER A 89 2.46 -8.41 8.97
N GLY A 90 2.77 -8.28 10.25
CA GLY A 90 2.64 -7.02 10.97
C GLY A 90 3.93 -6.58 11.66
N VAL A 91 3.95 -5.31 12.06
CA VAL A 91 4.98 -4.69 12.87
C VAL A 91 4.33 -3.67 13.81
N GLU A 92 4.93 -3.44 14.97
CA GLU A 92 4.54 -2.36 15.87
C GLU A 92 5.61 -1.25 15.81
N VAL A 93 5.17 -0.02 15.54
CA VAL A 93 6.02 1.16 15.38
C VAL A 93 5.32 2.35 16.02
N GLU A 94 6.02 3.13 16.86
CA GLU A 94 5.47 4.29 17.55
C GLU A 94 4.17 4.00 18.33
N GLY A 95 4.03 2.77 18.87
CA GLY A 95 2.83 2.32 19.58
C GLY A 95 1.62 2.02 18.69
N LEU A 96 1.77 2.07 17.36
CA LEU A 96 0.76 1.70 16.38
C LEU A 96 1.04 0.32 15.80
N LYS A 97 0.01 -0.49 15.61
CA LYS A 97 0.08 -1.83 15.01
C LYS A 97 -0.23 -1.75 13.53
N PHE A 98 0.75 -2.11 12.71
CA PHE A 98 0.67 -2.16 11.26
C PHE A 98 0.46 -3.59 10.79
N TRP A 99 -0.31 -3.76 9.74
CA TRP A 99 -0.40 -5.00 8.96
C TRP A 99 -0.28 -4.68 7.48
N GLY A 100 0.51 -5.47 6.73
CA GLY A 100 0.71 -5.28 5.30
C GLY A 100 0.48 -6.56 4.49
N SER A 101 -0.17 -6.44 3.34
CA SER A 101 -0.40 -7.53 2.39
C SER A 101 -0.42 -7.04 0.95
N PRO A 102 0.35 -7.67 0.03
CA PRO A 102 0.37 -7.32 -1.38
C PRO A 102 -0.75 -7.96 -2.20
N VAL A 103 -1.48 -8.95 -1.65
CA VAL A 103 -2.44 -9.73 -2.45
C VAL A 103 -3.60 -8.88 -2.92
N GLN A 104 -4.13 -9.25 -4.09
CA GLN A 104 -5.24 -8.57 -4.73
C GLN A 104 -6.08 -9.54 -5.54
N PRO A 105 -7.33 -9.18 -5.91
CA PRO A 105 -8.10 -9.90 -6.91
C PRO A 105 -7.34 -9.99 -8.24
N PRO A 106 -7.57 -11.03 -9.06
CA PRO A 106 -6.83 -11.22 -10.30
C PRO A 106 -6.94 -10.01 -11.23
N PHE A 107 -5.80 -9.52 -11.66
CA PHE A 107 -5.68 -8.48 -12.68
C PHE A 107 -4.61 -8.88 -13.69
N ASN A 108 -5.02 -9.26 -14.89
CA ASN A 108 -4.14 -9.80 -15.92
C ASN A 108 -3.24 -10.94 -15.39
N ASN A 109 -2.03 -11.09 -15.95
CA ASN A 109 -1.01 -12.04 -15.47
C ASN A 109 0.08 -11.32 -14.67
N TRP A 110 -0.34 -10.49 -13.70
CA TRP A 110 0.57 -9.78 -12.79
C TRP A 110 0.78 -10.58 -11.49
N ALA A 111 1.67 -10.08 -10.62
CA ALA A 111 1.99 -10.75 -9.37
C ALA A 111 0.85 -10.60 -8.32
N PHE A 112 0.91 -11.44 -7.28
CA PHE A 112 0.03 -11.42 -6.11
C PHE A 112 -1.46 -11.56 -6.40
N ASN A 113 -1.81 -12.13 -7.57
CA ASN A 113 -3.17 -12.45 -7.95
C ASN A 113 -3.72 -13.62 -7.13
N VAL A 114 -4.78 -13.39 -6.39
CA VAL A 114 -5.51 -14.42 -5.64
C VAL A 114 -6.98 -14.37 -6.00
N GLN A 115 -7.57 -15.53 -6.35
CA GLN A 115 -8.97 -15.61 -6.75
C GLN A 115 -9.90 -15.09 -5.64
N ARG A 116 -10.92 -14.31 -6.04
CA ARG A 116 -12.01 -13.83 -5.17
C ARG A 116 -12.68 -14.99 -4.43
N GLY A 117 -13.43 -14.69 -3.40
CA GLY A 117 -14.09 -15.67 -2.53
C GLY A 117 -13.12 -16.26 -1.50
N ALA A 118 -13.28 -17.55 -1.20
CA ALA A 118 -12.53 -18.23 -0.15
C ALA A 118 -10.99 -18.21 -0.31
N PRO A 119 -10.39 -18.23 -1.51
CA PRO A 119 -8.93 -18.10 -1.64
C PRO A 119 -8.40 -16.81 -1.09
N ILE A 120 -8.90 -15.65 -1.53
CA ILE A 120 -8.40 -14.35 -1.08
C ILE A 120 -8.83 -14.04 0.36
N ARG A 121 -10.00 -14.52 0.78
CA ARG A 121 -10.49 -14.39 2.14
C ARG A 121 -9.51 -14.96 3.17
N ARG A 122 -8.81 -16.06 2.87
CA ARG A 122 -7.79 -16.65 3.76
C ARG A 122 -6.61 -15.73 4.03
N HIS A 123 -6.31 -14.78 3.15
CA HIS A 123 -5.30 -13.75 3.39
C HIS A 123 -5.85 -12.68 4.33
N TRP A 124 -7.06 -12.22 4.08
CA TRP A 124 -7.69 -11.17 4.90
C TRP A 124 -8.04 -11.64 6.31
N ASP A 125 -8.37 -12.91 6.49
CA ASP A 125 -8.65 -13.50 7.81
C ASP A 125 -7.39 -13.58 8.72
N LYS A 126 -6.19 -13.35 8.18
CA LYS A 126 -4.95 -13.25 8.97
C LYS A 126 -4.78 -11.87 9.63
N ILE A 127 -5.49 -10.85 9.16
CA ILE A 127 -5.38 -9.49 9.68
C ILE A 127 -5.80 -9.48 11.17
N PRO A 128 -4.90 -9.12 12.10
CA PRO A 128 -5.24 -9.18 13.51
C PRO A 128 -6.30 -8.15 13.90
N MET A 129 -7.19 -8.51 14.81
CA MET A 129 -8.03 -7.53 15.47
C MET A 129 -7.18 -6.53 16.25
N GLY A 130 -7.56 -5.25 16.19
CA GLY A 130 -6.78 -4.17 16.82
C GLY A 130 -5.58 -3.70 15.98
N THR A 131 -5.53 -4.04 14.69
CA THR A 131 -4.65 -3.38 13.72
C THR A 131 -5.03 -1.90 13.62
N ASP A 132 -4.08 -0.99 13.88
CA ASP A 132 -4.29 0.46 13.76
C ASP A 132 -4.17 0.94 12.32
N VAL A 133 -3.16 0.44 11.60
CA VAL A 133 -2.85 0.82 10.23
C VAL A 133 -2.79 -0.42 9.35
N LEU A 134 -3.73 -0.51 8.43
CA LEU A 134 -3.76 -1.56 7.40
C LEU A 134 -3.18 -1.02 6.10
N VAL A 135 -2.30 -1.80 5.47
CA VAL A 135 -1.71 -1.49 4.16
C VAL A 135 -1.98 -2.65 3.22
N THR A 136 -2.77 -2.42 2.17
CA THR A 136 -2.99 -3.40 1.10
C THR A 136 -2.63 -2.79 -0.24
N HIS A 137 -2.26 -3.59 -1.23
CA HIS A 137 -1.98 -2.98 -2.53
C HIS A 137 -3.26 -2.52 -3.21
N GLY A 138 -4.27 -3.39 -3.34
CA GLY A 138 -5.57 -3.05 -3.91
C GLY A 138 -6.56 -2.50 -2.88
N PRO A 139 -7.57 -1.71 -3.33
CA PRO A 139 -8.62 -1.14 -2.49
C PRO A 139 -9.66 -2.18 -2.03
N PRO A 140 -10.38 -1.93 -0.93
CA PRO A 140 -11.63 -2.60 -0.63
C PRO A 140 -12.72 -2.16 -1.62
N PHE A 141 -13.71 -3.03 -1.88
CA PHE A 141 -14.80 -2.74 -2.80
C PHE A 141 -15.61 -1.51 -2.38
N GLY A 142 -15.90 -0.64 -3.33
CA GLY A 142 -16.74 0.54 -3.14
C GLY A 142 -16.02 1.77 -2.55
N ILE A 143 -14.72 1.67 -2.30
CA ILE A 143 -13.96 2.75 -1.63
C ILE A 143 -12.74 3.13 -2.46
N LEU A 144 -12.79 4.29 -3.13
CA LEU A 144 -11.68 4.83 -3.95
C LEU A 144 -11.13 3.82 -4.95
N ASP A 145 -12.01 3.00 -5.53
CA ASP A 145 -11.70 1.82 -6.32
C ASP A 145 -12.19 1.91 -7.77
N GLN A 146 -12.50 3.11 -8.24
CA GLN A 146 -12.95 3.35 -9.62
C GLN A 146 -11.83 3.98 -10.46
N SER A 147 -11.64 3.45 -11.67
CA SER A 147 -10.74 4.01 -12.69
C SER A 147 -11.56 4.82 -13.70
N ARG A 148 -11.34 6.11 -13.79
CA ARG A 148 -12.06 6.99 -14.73
C ARG A 148 -11.59 6.74 -16.16
N PRO A 149 -12.48 6.76 -17.17
CA PRO A 149 -13.91 7.12 -17.10
C PRO A 149 -14.84 5.95 -16.69
N MET A 150 -14.31 4.77 -16.35
CA MET A 150 -15.11 3.63 -15.91
C MET A 150 -15.75 3.92 -14.55
N THR A 151 -16.96 3.43 -14.38
CA THR A 151 -17.73 3.60 -13.14
C THR A 151 -17.81 2.31 -12.32
N ASP A 152 -17.25 1.21 -12.84
CA ASP A 152 -17.27 -0.07 -12.16
C ASP A 152 -16.34 -0.07 -10.96
N HIS A 153 -16.78 -0.68 -9.88
CA HIS A 153 -15.97 -0.91 -8.70
C HIS A 153 -15.04 -2.09 -8.94
N LEU A 154 -13.75 -1.88 -8.74
CA LEU A 154 -12.69 -2.86 -9.00
C LEU A 154 -12.12 -3.47 -7.72
N GLY A 155 -12.45 -2.91 -6.56
CA GLY A 155 -11.97 -3.33 -5.26
C GLY A 155 -12.37 -4.75 -4.87
N CYS A 156 -11.89 -5.21 -3.73
CA CYS A 156 -12.11 -6.56 -3.20
C CYS A 156 -13.25 -6.57 -2.18
N GLU A 157 -14.32 -7.34 -2.47
CA GLU A 157 -15.49 -7.46 -1.58
C GLU A 157 -15.10 -8.12 -0.25
N GLU A 158 -14.29 -9.17 -0.29
CA GLU A 158 -13.86 -9.90 0.90
C GLU A 158 -12.98 -9.02 1.81
N LEU A 159 -12.18 -8.11 1.21
CA LEU A 159 -11.41 -7.13 1.97
C LEU A 159 -12.33 -6.10 2.63
N ALA A 160 -13.34 -5.61 1.91
CA ALA A 160 -14.29 -4.66 2.47
C ALA A 160 -15.00 -5.21 3.72
N GLU A 161 -15.45 -6.49 3.67
CA GLU A 161 -16.06 -7.16 4.83
C GLU A 161 -15.10 -7.28 6.03
N VAL A 162 -13.82 -7.58 5.78
CA VAL A 162 -12.83 -7.73 6.86
C VAL A 162 -12.46 -6.37 7.44
N VAL A 163 -12.28 -5.36 6.62
CA VAL A 163 -11.97 -4.00 7.06
C VAL A 163 -13.09 -3.41 7.92
N GLU A 164 -14.36 -3.73 7.61
CA GLU A 164 -15.49 -3.34 8.45
C GLU A 164 -15.42 -3.96 9.86
N LYS A 165 -14.95 -5.21 9.97
CA LYS A 165 -14.81 -5.92 11.26
C LYS A 165 -13.58 -5.46 12.06
N VAL A 166 -12.43 -5.32 11.37
CA VAL A 166 -11.17 -4.93 11.99
C VAL A 166 -11.21 -3.46 12.41
N ALA A 167 -11.89 -2.63 11.62
CA ALA A 167 -12.04 -1.19 11.81
C ALA A 167 -10.70 -0.49 12.11
N PRO A 168 -9.68 -0.61 11.21
CA PRO A 168 -8.42 0.06 11.41
C PRO A 168 -8.64 1.59 11.42
N ARG A 169 -7.76 2.33 12.07
CA ARG A 169 -7.81 3.80 12.09
C ARG A 169 -7.42 4.40 10.74
N LEU A 170 -6.51 3.72 10.02
CA LEU A 170 -6.07 4.06 8.68
C LEU A 170 -6.00 2.79 7.82
N HIS A 171 -6.56 2.84 6.61
CA HIS A 171 -6.33 1.85 5.56
C HIS A 171 -5.74 2.53 4.34
N LEU A 172 -4.46 2.29 4.09
CA LEU A 172 -3.72 2.78 2.91
C LEU A 172 -3.68 1.71 1.83
N PHE A 173 -3.95 2.11 0.60
CA PHE A 173 -3.86 1.28 -0.60
C PHE A 173 -3.51 2.12 -1.83
N GLY A 174 -3.38 1.47 -3.00
CA GLY A 174 -3.11 2.08 -4.30
C GLY A 174 -3.79 1.33 -5.43
N HIS A 175 -3.01 0.89 -6.44
CA HIS A 175 -3.40 0.04 -7.57
C HIS A 175 -4.38 0.71 -8.55
N ILE A 176 -5.46 1.28 -8.06
CA ILE A 176 -6.46 1.99 -8.90
C ILE A 176 -6.12 3.48 -8.89
N HIS A 177 -5.27 3.89 -9.84
CA HIS A 177 -4.71 5.25 -9.88
C HIS A 177 -5.78 6.35 -9.90
N GLY A 178 -6.89 6.13 -10.62
CA GLY A 178 -8.01 7.06 -10.69
C GLY A 178 -8.76 7.26 -9.37
N GLY A 179 -8.53 6.38 -8.40
CA GLY A 179 -9.09 6.46 -7.06
C GLY A 179 -8.30 7.35 -6.10
N HIS A 180 -7.16 7.95 -6.51
CA HIS A 180 -6.35 8.79 -5.64
C HIS A 180 -7.18 9.73 -4.77
N GLY A 181 -6.87 9.79 -3.48
CA GLY A 181 -7.57 10.64 -2.53
C GLY A 181 -7.80 9.97 -1.18
N ARG A 182 -8.68 10.56 -0.39
CA ARG A 182 -9.04 10.02 0.92
C ARG A 182 -10.52 10.22 1.24
N VAL A 183 -11.05 9.31 2.06
CA VAL A 183 -12.43 9.36 2.54
C VAL A 183 -12.51 8.72 3.93
N ARG A 184 -13.38 9.25 4.78
CA ARG A 184 -13.66 8.67 6.09
C ARG A 184 -14.86 7.74 6.01
N GLY A 185 -14.68 6.49 6.41
CA GLY A 185 -15.75 5.49 6.48
C GLY A 185 -16.66 5.66 7.69
N SER A 186 -17.82 5.03 7.63
CA SER A 186 -18.81 5.00 8.74
C SER A 186 -18.28 4.32 9.99
N ASN A 187 -17.37 3.36 9.84
CA ASN A 187 -16.67 2.67 10.93
C ASN A 187 -15.54 3.51 11.57
N GLY A 188 -15.35 4.76 11.12
CA GLY A 188 -14.33 5.66 11.63
C GLY A 188 -12.95 5.51 10.97
N CYS A 189 -12.75 4.49 10.12
CA CYS A 189 -11.52 4.30 9.36
C CYS A 189 -11.28 5.45 8.38
N GLU A 190 -10.06 5.94 8.31
CA GLU A 190 -9.62 6.83 7.23
C GLU A 190 -9.04 5.98 6.09
N PHE A 191 -9.71 5.98 4.95
CA PHE A 191 -9.27 5.28 3.75
C PHE A 191 -8.47 6.24 2.88
N VAL A 192 -7.31 5.79 2.43
CA VAL A 192 -6.39 6.57 1.59
C VAL A 192 -5.97 5.73 0.40
N ASN A 193 -6.31 6.18 -0.81
CA ASN A 193 -5.64 5.71 -2.01
C ASN A 193 -4.44 6.62 -2.26
N GLY A 194 -3.24 6.07 -2.04
CA GLY A 194 -1.97 6.79 -2.06
C GLY A 194 -1.27 6.81 -3.42
N SER A 195 -1.92 6.37 -4.52
CA SER A 195 -1.32 6.38 -5.86
C SER A 195 -0.87 7.78 -6.23
N VAL A 196 0.40 7.96 -6.56
CA VAL A 196 0.96 9.26 -6.95
C VAL A 196 0.94 9.49 -8.45
N LEU A 197 0.69 8.45 -9.23
CA LEU A 197 0.52 8.52 -10.68
C LEU A 197 -0.97 8.51 -11.05
N ASN A 198 -1.30 9.15 -12.17
CA ASN A 198 -2.62 9.03 -12.79
C ASN A 198 -2.70 7.78 -13.70
N GLU A 199 -3.85 7.57 -14.36
CA GLU A 199 -4.09 6.43 -15.27
C GLU A 199 -3.19 6.43 -16.51
N HIS A 200 -2.51 7.54 -16.80
CA HIS A 200 -1.51 7.66 -17.87
C HIS A 200 -0.08 7.49 -17.36
N TYR A 201 0.11 7.01 -16.14
CA TYR A 201 1.40 6.83 -15.49
C TYR A 201 2.22 8.13 -15.38
N MET A 202 1.53 9.27 -15.28
CA MET A 202 2.18 10.56 -15.03
C MET A 202 2.16 10.89 -13.54
N LEU A 203 3.28 11.35 -13.00
CA LEU A 203 3.41 11.80 -11.62
C LEU A 203 2.70 13.15 -11.45
N VAL A 204 1.50 13.13 -10.91
CA VAL A 204 0.61 14.31 -10.82
C VAL A 204 -0.02 14.52 -9.43
N TYR A 205 0.01 13.50 -8.58
CA TYR A 205 -0.59 13.59 -7.26
C TYR A 205 0.46 13.72 -6.17
N GLU A 206 0.12 14.48 -5.14
CA GLU A 206 0.95 14.69 -3.96
C GLU A 206 0.75 13.55 -2.95
N PRO A 207 1.79 13.21 -2.13
CA PRO A 207 1.64 12.30 -1.01
C PRO A 207 0.51 12.72 -0.06
N GLN A 208 -0.24 11.75 0.45
CA GLN A 208 -1.28 12.01 1.46
C GLN A 208 -0.66 12.03 2.86
N ILE A 209 -1.13 12.95 3.71
CA ILE A 209 -0.64 13.11 5.09
C ILE A 209 -1.75 12.75 6.04
N VAL A 210 -1.49 11.82 6.97
CA VAL A 210 -2.43 11.42 8.02
C VAL A 210 -1.76 11.56 9.38
N ASP A 211 -2.37 12.29 10.30
CA ASP A 211 -1.91 12.41 11.68
C ASP A 211 -2.78 11.52 12.59
N LEU A 212 -2.19 10.50 13.21
CA LEU A 212 -2.86 9.62 14.18
C LEU A 212 -2.47 9.99 15.61
N GLU A 213 -3.45 10.09 16.50
CA GLU A 213 -3.22 10.29 17.93
C GLU A 213 -2.76 8.98 18.59
N ILE A 214 -1.78 9.05 19.52
CA ILE A 214 -1.26 7.94 20.33
C ILE A 214 -1.34 8.26 21.82
#